data_9b3193ace32f7f865883273f2ee018d8
#
_entry.id   9b3193ace32f7f865883273f2ee018d8
#
_cell.length_a   1.000
_cell.length_b   1.000
_cell.length_c   1.000
_cell.angle_alpha   90.00
_cell.angle_beta   90.00
_cell.angle_gamma   90.00
#
_symmetry.space_group_name_H-M   'P 1'
#
loop_
_entity.id
_entity.type
_entity.pdbx_description
1 polymer ?
#
loop_
_entity_poly.entity_id
_entity_poly.type
_entity_poly.pdbx_seq_one_letter_code
_entity_poly.pdbx_strand_id
1 'polypeptide(L)'
;MMRPVALGFVVAVCVVQIASAAPPVKVFILAGQSNMEGQAVSDLEGDDYNGGKGTLKFLMNDPKKLPLFKHLRDKDGKWTVRDDVWCRYQREDAPLLAGPLSMGFSVYGDSHHFGPELQFGHVMGDHFENQVLLIKTAWGGKSLYEDFRPPSAGGKVGPYYTKMISQVHDALASLKKDFPSYEGQGYELAGFVWYHGWNDGVDPEKAIPQYEQNLVHLIHDVRKEFKSPQLPVVIGELTGPWVEAPPEWQELRAAQRRAAQRPEFKDTVVFVETHDFVRAPEDSPNPTHGHHEFGNAETYFLVGDTLGKGMKRLLEPPSPSSRKAK
;
A
#
# COMPACT_ATOMS: atom_id res chain seq x y z
N MET A 1 84.02 -13.91 17.15
CA MET A 1 82.91 -12.97 17.38
C MET A 1 81.75 -13.39 16.49
N MET A 2 80.77 -14.15 17.06
CA MET A 2 79.58 -14.53 16.32
C MET A 2 78.47 -13.53 16.59
N ARG A 3 77.88 -12.98 15.55
CA ARG A 3 76.72 -12.04 15.63
C ARG A 3 75.42 -12.91 15.68
N PRO A 4 74.48 -12.60 16.55
CA PRO A 4 73.18 -13.28 16.51
C PRO A 4 72.27 -12.76 15.38
N VAL A 5 71.68 -13.66 14.61
CA VAL A 5 70.61 -13.39 13.64
C VAL A 5 69.31 -13.36 14.38
N ALA A 6 68.65 -12.20 14.42
CA ALA A 6 67.32 -12.06 14.96
C ALA A 6 66.30 -12.51 13.91
N LEU A 7 65.57 -13.58 14.18
CA LEU A 7 64.44 -14.08 13.39
C LEU A 7 63.20 -13.30 13.79
N GLY A 8 62.78 -12.36 12.95
CA GLY A 8 61.51 -11.64 13.16
C GLY A 8 60.30 -12.48 12.76
N PHE A 9 59.43 -12.82 13.71
CA PHE A 9 58.15 -13.43 13.45
C PHE A 9 57.14 -12.35 12.98
N VAL A 10 56.72 -12.41 11.72
CA VAL A 10 55.58 -11.64 11.23
C VAL A 10 54.29 -12.40 11.56
N VAL A 11 53.50 -11.90 12.52
CA VAL A 11 52.19 -12.42 12.79
C VAL A 11 51.22 -11.74 11.82
N ALA A 12 50.75 -12.48 10.83
CA ALA A 12 49.67 -12.02 9.94
C ALA A 12 48.33 -12.13 10.71
N VAL A 13 47.79 -11.01 11.10
CA VAL A 13 46.43 -10.91 11.63
C VAL A 13 45.43 -11.01 10.49
N CYS A 14 44.82 -12.17 10.27
CA CYS A 14 43.68 -12.32 9.39
C CYS A 14 42.47 -11.65 10.05
N VAL A 15 42.10 -10.45 9.57
CA VAL A 15 40.81 -9.82 9.90
C VAL A 15 39.75 -10.56 9.12
N VAL A 16 39.01 -11.44 9.78
CA VAL A 16 37.80 -12.05 9.22
C VAL A 16 36.72 -10.98 9.23
N GLN A 17 36.45 -10.40 8.07
CA GLN A 17 35.26 -9.57 7.88
C GLN A 17 34.04 -10.50 7.96
N ILE A 18 33.33 -10.45 9.08
CA ILE A 18 32.00 -11.04 9.20
C ILE A 18 31.09 -10.15 8.33
N ALA A 19 30.76 -10.62 7.13
CA ALA A 19 29.72 -10.00 6.32
C ALA A 19 28.43 -10.04 7.13
N SER A 20 27.93 -8.90 7.56
CA SER A 20 26.61 -8.82 8.18
C SER A 20 25.58 -9.28 7.15
N ALA A 21 24.77 -10.26 7.53
CA ALA A 21 23.67 -10.68 6.65
C ALA A 21 22.77 -9.47 6.36
N ALA A 22 22.31 -9.34 5.11
CA ALA A 22 21.39 -8.27 4.72
C ALA A 22 20.14 -8.33 5.63
N PRO A 23 19.59 -7.18 6.02
CA PRO A 23 18.42 -7.14 6.90
C PRO A 23 17.19 -7.75 6.18
N PRO A 24 16.22 -8.31 6.92
CA PRO A 24 15.04 -8.94 6.34
C PRO A 24 14.20 -7.92 5.53
N VAL A 25 13.56 -8.39 4.46
CA VAL A 25 12.66 -7.60 3.63
C VAL A 25 11.43 -7.19 4.45
N LYS A 26 11.08 -5.91 4.46
CA LYS A 26 9.86 -5.40 5.08
C LYS A 26 8.67 -5.54 4.13
N VAL A 27 7.70 -6.36 4.48
CA VAL A 27 6.58 -6.73 3.61
C VAL A 27 5.30 -6.04 4.05
N PHE A 28 4.64 -5.36 3.11
CA PHE A 28 3.33 -4.73 3.29
C PHE A 28 2.31 -5.37 2.35
N ILE A 29 1.16 -5.76 2.89
CA ILE A 29 0.03 -6.25 2.11
C ILE A 29 -0.91 -5.08 1.84
N LEU A 30 -1.15 -4.77 0.56
CA LEU A 30 -2.06 -3.73 0.12
C LEU A 30 -3.32 -4.39 -0.45
N ALA A 31 -4.40 -4.39 0.32
CA ALA A 31 -5.63 -5.09 -0.03
C ALA A 31 -6.80 -4.13 -0.26
N GLY A 32 -7.70 -4.48 -1.17
CA GLY A 32 -8.86 -3.66 -1.47
C GLY A 32 -9.54 -4.01 -2.79
N GLN A 33 -10.14 -3.00 -3.39
CA GLN A 33 -10.87 -3.12 -4.66
C GLN A 33 -10.26 -2.20 -5.74
N SER A 34 -11.04 -1.82 -6.78
CA SER A 34 -10.55 -1.08 -7.95
C SER A 34 -9.74 0.19 -7.61
N ASN A 35 -10.08 0.93 -6.56
CA ASN A 35 -9.30 2.09 -6.14
C ASN A 35 -7.95 1.70 -5.50
N MET A 36 -7.82 0.51 -4.90
CA MET A 36 -6.51 -0.04 -4.53
C MET A 36 -5.81 -0.67 -5.74
N GLU A 37 -6.53 -1.23 -6.73
CA GLU A 37 -5.91 -1.64 -8.00
C GLU A 37 -5.19 -0.49 -8.70
N GLY A 38 -5.75 0.72 -8.61
CA GLY A 38 -5.19 1.93 -9.17
C GLY A 38 -5.76 2.28 -10.55
N GLN A 39 -6.28 3.50 -10.61
CA GLN A 39 -6.96 4.05 -11.79
C GLN A 39 -6.43 5.45 -12.13
N ALA A 40 -5.43 5.94 -11.37
CA ALA A 40 -4.83 7.24 -11.62
C ALA A 40 -4.14 7.30 -12.97
N VAL A 41 -4.36 8.39 -13.70
CA VAL A 41 -3.73 8.61 -15.01
C VAL A 41 -2.47 9.46 -14.84
N SER A 42 -1.33 8.96 -15.33
CA SER A 42 -0.04 9.64 -15.17
C SER A 42 0.22 10.71 -16.24
N ASP A 43 -0.05 10.44 -17.52
CA ASP A 43 0.40 11.30 -18.61
C ASP A 43 -0.43 11.19 -19.92
N LEU A 44 -1.58 10.52 -19.90
CA LEU A 44 -2.46 10.47 -21.05
C LEU A 44 -3.17 11.82 -21.26
N GLU A 45 -3.30 12.19 -22.51
CA GLU A 45 -3.87 13.48 -22.97
C GLU A 45 -4.86 13.23 -24.11
N GLY A 46 -5.51 14.29 -24.60
CA GLY A 46 -6.50 14.21 -25.66
C GLY A 46 -7.93 14.22 -25.14
N ASP A 47 -8.89 14.13 -26.07
CA ASP A 47 -10.31 14.27 -25.74
C ASP A 47 -10.83 13.17 -24.82
N ASP A 48 -10.30 11.95 -24.95
CA ASP A 48 -10.66 10.79 -24.11
C ASP A 48 -10.21 10.96 -22.65
N TYR A 49 -9.27 11.88 -22.40
CA TYR A 49 -8.71 12.15 -21.07
C TYR A 49 -8.86 13.62 -20.66
N ASN A 50 -9.93 14.28 -21.11
CA ASN A 50 -10.26 15.66 -20.77
C ASN A 50 -9.07 16.64 -20.98
N GLY A 51 -8.31 16.47 -22.07
CA GLY A 51 -7.13 17.27 -22.37
C GLY A 51 -5.98 17.07 -21.38
N GLY A 52 -5.97 15.95 -20.65
CA GLY A 52 -4.95 15.60 -19.65
C GLY A 52 -5.13 16.29 -18.30
N LYS A 53 -6.22 17.02 -18.07
CA LYS A 53 -6.48 17.65 -16.77
C LYS A 53 -6.47 16.61 -15.63
N GLY A 54 -5.84 16.95 -14.51
CA GLY A 54 -5.74 16.06 -13.35
C GLY A 54 -4.81 14.88 -13.52
N THR A 55 -4.15 14.71 -14.68
CA THR A 55 -3.04 13.75 -14.81
C THR A 55 -1.82 14.23 -14.05
N LEU A 56 -0.95 13.32 -13.66
CA LEU A 56 0.27 13.67 -12.91
C LEU A 56 1.16 14.63 -13.71
N LYS A 57 1.31 14.39 -15.03
CA LYS A 57 2.05 15.27 -15.93
C LYS A 57 1.47 16.69 -15.96
N PHE A 58 0.16 16.83 -16.02
CA PHE A 58 -0.53 18.13 -16.01
C PHE A 58 -0.31 18.86 -14.67
N LEU A 59 -0.46 18.15 -13.56
CA LEU A 59 -0.30 18.71 -12.22
C LEU A 59 1.13 19.16 -11.94
N MET A 60 2.13 18.48 -12.49
CA MET A 60 3.55 18.85 -12.36
C MET A 60 3.91 20.13 -13.14
N ASN A 61 3.07 20.59 -14.06
CA ASN A 61 3.25 21.88 -14.74
C ASN A 61 2.79 23.08 -13.88
N ASP A 62 2.04 22.83 -12.80
CA ASP A 62 1.68 23.88 -11.83
C ASP A 62 2.82 24.06 -10.82
N PRO A 63 3.48 25.26 -10.78
CA PRO A 63 4.56 25.52 -9.83
C PRO A 63 4.16 25.37 -8.36
N LYS A 64 2.86 25.49 -8.03
CA LYS A 64 2.36 25.29 -6.67
C LYS A 64 2.24 23.80 -6.30
N LYS A 65 1.96 22.94 -7.27
CA LYS A 65 1.78 21.51 -7.09
C LYS A 65 3.07 20.70 -7.33
N LEU A 66 3.95 21.19 -8.19
CA LEU A 66 5.22 20.52 -8.52
C LEU A 66 6.02 20.06 -7.30
N PRO A 67 6.16 20.83 -6.20
CA PRO A 67 6.91 20.38 -5.03
C PRO A 67 6.38 19.08 -4.42
N LEU A 68 5.08 18.81 -4.55
CA LEU A 68 4.44 17.59 -4.03
C LEU A 68 4.87 16.35 -4.84
N PHE A 69 5.04 16.50 -6.16
CA PHE A 69 5.22 15.38 -7.10
C PHE A 69 6.66 15.24 -7.63
N LYS A 70 7.54 16.23 -7.40
CA LYS A 70 8.87 16.30 -8.05
C LYS A 70 9.73 15.05 -7.87
N HIS A 71 9.59 14.32 -6.75
CA HIS A 71 10.33 13.11 -6.47
C HIS A 71 9.91 11.91 -7.33
N LEU A 72 8.76 12.00 -8.00
CA LEU A 72 8.26 11.00 -8.95
C LEU A 72 8.92 11.10 -10.33
N ARG A 73 9.80 12.07 -10.54
CA ARG A 73 10.65 12.18 -11.73
C ARG A 73 12.12 12.12 -11.34
N ASP A 74 12.89 11.37 -12.10
CA ASP A 74 14.34 11.34 -11.98
C ASP A 74 14.99 12.59 -12.66
N LYS A 75 16.32 12.66 -12.58
CA LYS A 75 17.10 13.74 -13.18
C LYS A 75 16.98 13.84 -14.71
N ASP A 76 16.59 12.75 -15.37
CA ASP A 76 16.43 12.67 -16.83
C ASP A 76 14.94 12.91 -17.24
N GLY A 77 14.08 13.24 -16.28
CA GLY A 77 12.67 13.50 -16.47
C GLY A 77 11.81 12.26 -16.69
N LYS A 78 12.36 11.05 -16.45
CA LYS A 78 11.61 9.79 -16.48
C LYS A 78 10.91 9.54 -15.16
N TRP A 79 9.91 8.67 -15.14
CA TRP A 79 9.31 8.23 -13.88
C TRP A 79 10.36 7.54 -13.00
N THR A 80 10.42 7.94 -11.73
CA THR A 80 11.35 7.37 -10.76
C THR A 80 11.09 5.87 -10.60
N VAL A 81 12.17 5.10 -10.58
CA VAL A 81 12.18 3.67 -10.26
C VAL A 81 12.86 3.51 -8.90
N ARG A 82 12.16 2.87 -7.94
CA ARG A 82 12.67 2.62 -6.58
C ARG A 82 13.17 1.18 -6.48
N ASP A 83 14.48 0.98 -6.62
CA ASP A 83 15.10 -0.34 -6.49
C ASP A 83 15.04 -0.89 -5.05
N ASP A 84 14.92 -0.01 -4.06
CA ASP A 84 14.77 -0.31 -2.64
C ASP A 84 13.33 -0.67 -2.25
N VAL A 85 12.38 -0.51 -3.16
CA VAL A 85 10.97 -0.90 -2.97
C VAL A 85 10.56 -1.80 -4.13
N TRP A 86 10.19 -3.04 -3.82
CA TRP A 86 9.60 -3.96 -4.80
C TRP A 86 8.09 -3.93 -4.71
N CYS A 87 7.42 -4.12 -5.84
CA CYS A 87 5.97 -4.30 -5.90
C CYS A 87 5.65 -5.59 -6.66
N ARG A 88 4.70 -6.36 -6.12
CA ARG A 88 4.16 -7.57 -6.74
C ARG A 88 2.64 -7.49 -6.77
N TYR A 89 2.08 -7.60 -7.96
CA TYR A 89 0.64 -7.55 -8.18
C TYR A 89 0.19 -8.59 -9.18
N GLN A 90 -0.52 -9.62 -8.71
CA GLN A 90 -1.20 -10.60 -9.57
C GLN A 90 -2.61 -10.10 -9.85
N ARG A 91 -2.77 -9.52 -11.01
CA ARG A 91 -4.07 -9.02 -11.50
C ARG A 91 -5.05 -10.16 -11.79
N GLU A 92 -6.34 -9.82 -11.93
CA GLU A 92 -7.34 -10.76 -12.43
C GLU A 92 -7.06 -11.04 -13.92
N ASP A 93 -7.03 -12.33 -14.29
CA ASP A 93 -6.91 -12.82 -15.69
C ASP A 93 -5.82 -12.10 -16.53
N ALA A 94 -4.74 -11.64 -15.88
CA ALA A 94 -3.66 -10.92 -16.52
C ALA A 94 -2.29 -11.34 -15.96
N PRO A 95 -1.20 -11.08 -16.69
CA PRO A 95 0.14 -11.44 -16.25
C PRO A 95 0.49 -10.80 -14.90
N LEU A 96 1.29 -11.54 -14.12
CA LEU A 96 1.91 -11.03 -12.90
C LEU A 96 2.78 -9.81 -13.21
N LEU A 97 2.60 -8.75 -12.42
CA LEU A 97 3.52 -7.62 -12.36
C LEU A 97 4.42 -7.79 -11.15
N ALA A 98 5.73 -7.80 -11.35
CA ALA A 98 6.72 -7.89 -10.27
C ALA A 98 8.00 -7.17 -10.68
N GLY A 99 8.52 -6.31 -9.79
CA GLY A 99 9.73 -5.54 -10.03
C GLY A 99 9.90 -4.35 -9.11
N PRO A 100 10.90 -3.50 -9.37
CA PRO A 100 11.09 -2.22 -8.68
C PRO A 100 9.85 -1.33 -8.81
N LEU A 101 9.52 -0.61 -7.74
CA LEU A 101 8.35 0.25 -7.74
C LEU A 101 8.53 1.43 -8.70
N SER A 102 7.56 1.59 -9.58
CA SER A 102 7.39 2.75 -10.48
C SER A 102 5.93 2.82 -10.92
N MET A 103 5.63 3.55 -12.01
CA MET A 103 4.33 3.49 -12.67
C MET A 103 4.01 2.06 -13.15
N GLY A 104 2.74 1.75 -13.31
CA GLY A 104 2.29 0.53 -13.97
C GLY A 104 1.83 -0.60 -13.07
N PHE A 105 2.00 -0.54 -11.76
CA PHE A 105 1.40 -1.51 -10.83
C PHE A 105 -0.09 -1.25 -10.61
N SER A 106 -0.82 -1.02 -11.69
CA SER A 106 -2.25 -0.73 -11.73
C SER A 106 -3.04 -1.87 -12.38
N VAL A 107 -4.36 -1.76 -12.39
CA VAL A 107 -5.22 -2.72 -13.11
C VAL A 107 -4.89 -2.81 -14.60
N TYR A 108 -4.43 -1.73 -15.20
CA TYR A 108 -4.05 -1.68 -16.63
C TYR A 108 -2.70 -2.34 -16.90
N GLY A 109 -1.75 -2.26 -15.97
CA GLY A 109 -0.42 -2.83 -16.10
C GLY A 109 0.45 -2.15 -17.17
N ASP A 110 0.14 -0.90 -17.47
CA ASP A 110 0.88 -0.04 -18.40
C ASP A 110 1.57 1.11 -17.66
N SER A 111 2.48 1.81 -18.31
CA SER A 111 3.24 2.92 -17.73
C SER A 111 2.44 4.23 -17.54
N HIS A 112 1.17 4.23 -17.93
CA HIS A 112 0.30 5.43 -17.92
C HIS A 112 -0.61 5.49 -16.71
N HIS A 113 -0.61 4.45 -15.86
CA HIS A 113 -1.51 4.37 -14.72
C HIS A 113 -0.76 3.95 -13.45
N PHE A 114 -1.31 4.35 -12.30
CA PHE A 114 -0.82 3.95 -10.97
C PHE A 114 -1.96 3.95 -9.94
N GLY A 115 -1.69 3.41 -8.78
CA GLY A 115 -2.60 3.43 -7.64
C GLY A 115 -1.93 3.99 -6.38
N PRO A 116 -2.57 3.81 -5.22
CA PRO A 116 -2.03 4.28 -3.94
C PRO A 116 -0.67 3.65 -3.59
N GLU A 117 -0.35 2.47 -4.16
CA GLU A 117 0.93 1.78 -3.92
C GLU A 117 2.14 2.64 -4.24
N LEU A 118 2.03 3.53 -5.26
CA LEU A 118 3.15 4.34 -5.70
C LEU A 118 3.67 5.22 -4.57
N GLN A 119 2.82 6.11 -4.04
CA GLN A 119 3.25 7.03 -2.99
C GLN A 119 3.37 6.33 -1.62
N PHE A 120 2.57 5.32 -1.32
CA PHE A 120 2.76 4.48 -0.14
C PHE A 120 4.17 3.87 -0.13
N GLY A 121 4.61 3.33 -1.26
CA GLY A 121 5.93 2.74 -1.38
C GLY A 121 7.07 3.77 -1.25
N HIS A 122 6.90 4.98 -1.78
CA HIS A 122 7.86 6.06 -1.53
C HIS A 122 7.99 6.38 -0.04
N VAL A 123 6.86 6.51 0.68
CA VAL A 123 6.88 6.77 2.13
C VAL A 123 7.56 5.63 2.90
N MET A 124 7.32 4.37 2.53
CA MET A 124 7.92 3.21 3.21
C MET A 124 9.40 3.05 2.85
N GLY A 125 9.79 3.24 1.59
CA GLY A 125 11.19 3.20 1.19
C GLY A 125 12.03 4.30 1.84
N ASP A 126 11.45 5.50 2.03
CA ASP A 126 12.12 6.58 2.76
C ASP A 126 12.19 6.35 4.28
N HIS A 127 11.34 5.45 4.81
CA HIS A 127 11.30 5.13 6.25
C HIS A 127 12.26 4.00 6.63
N PHE A 128 12.49 3.03 5.75
CA PHE A 128 13.32 1.87 6.03
C PHE A 128 14.62 1.89 5.22
N GLU A 129 15.71 1.49 5.84
CA GLU A 129 16.95 1.12 5.12
C GLU A 129 16.89 -0.31 4.56
N ASN A 130 15.91 -1.10 5.00
CA ASN A 130 15.64 -2.45 4.51
C ASN A 130 15.02 -2.39 3.11
N GLN A 131 15.23 -3.45 2.33
CA GLN A 131 14.38 -3.69 1.15
C GLN A 131 12.91 -3.76 1.56
N VAL A 132 12.04 -3.03 0.87
CA VAL A 132 10.59 -3.06 1.06
C VAL A 132 9.95 -3.90 -0.04
N LEU A 133 8.91 -4.67 0.28
CA LEU A 133 8.06 -5.36 -0.67
C LEU A 133 6.59 -5.00 -0.44
N LEU A 134 5.93 -4.53 -1.47
CA LEU A 134 4.49 -4.31 -1.53
C LEU A 134 3.83 -5.50 -2.24
N ILE A 135 3.00 -6.26 -1.54
CA ILE A 135 2.18 -7.31 -2.13
C ILE A 135 0.77 -6.76 -2.30
N LYS A 136 0.38 -6.50 -3.54
CA LYS A 136 -0.91 -5.93 -3.87
C LYS A 136 -1.92 -7.02 -4.16
N THR A 137 -3.03 -7.02 -3.40
CA THR A 137 -4.11 -8.00 -3.45
C THR A 137 -5.45 -7.26 -3.53
N ALA A 138 -5.73 -6.74 -4.71
CA ALA A 138 -6.91 -5.92 -4.96
C ALA A 138 -7.61 -6.36 -6.25
N TRP A 139 -8.96 -6.31 -6.26
CA TRP A 139 -9.78 -6.67 -7.40
C TRP A 139 -11.06 -5.83 -7.44
N GLY A 140 -11.34 -5.24 -8.59
CA GLY A 140 -12.49 -4.39 -8.82
C GLY A 140 -13.83 -5.10 -8.62
N GLY A 141 -14.82 -4.34 -8.19
CA GLY A 141 -16.19 -4.86 -8.06
C GLY A 141 -16.42 -5.84 -6.92
N LYS A 142 -15.51 -5.94 -5.93
CA LYS A 142 -15.59 -6.93 -4.83
C LYS A 142 -16.02 -6.26 -3.53
N SER A 143 -16.95 -6.90 -2.81
CA SER A 143 -17.47 -6.45 -1.50
C SER A 143 -16.74 -7.13 -0.34
N LEU A 144 -16.75 -6.50 0.83
CA LEU A 144 -16.37 -7.17 2.07
C LEU A 144 -17.48 -8.11 2.55
N TYR A 145 -18.74 -7.77 2.22
CA TYR A 145 -19.92 -8.55 2.62
C TYR A 145 -19.92 -9.98 2.08
N GLU A 146 -19.56 -10.18 0.80
CA GLU A 146 -19.58 -11.49 0.14
C GLU A 146 -18.19 -11.94 -0.32
N ASP A 147 -17.48 -11.07 -1.05
CA ASP A 147 -16.26 -11.46 -1.79
C ASP A 147 -15.05 -11.63 -0.89
N PHE A 148 -14.82 -10.70 0.02
CA PHE A 148 -13.74 -10.74 1.01
C PHE A 148 -14.23 -11.22 2.39
N ARG A 149 -15.43 -11.80 2.49
CA ARG A 149 -15.98 -12.25 3.78
C ARG A 149 -15.01 -13.17 4.51
N PRO A 150 -14.51 -12.78 5.71
CA PRO A 150 -13.51 -13.56 6.43
C PRO A 150 -14.16 -14.75 7.14
N PRO A 151 -13.42 -15.83 7.42
CA PRO A 151 -13.95 -17.05 8.04
C PRO A 151 -14.67 -16.82 9.37
N SER A 152 -14.12 -15.96 10.23
CA SER A 152 -14.70 -15.70 11.55
C SER A 152 -16.00 -14.87 11.54
N ALA A 153 -16.34 -14.23 10.40
CA ALA A 153 -17.63 -13.55 10.22
C ALA A 153 -18.79 -14.54 10.08
N GLY A 154 -18.52 -15.84 9.95
CA GLY A 154 -19.52 -16.87 9.73
C GLY A 154 -20.08 -16.86 8.30
N GLY A 155 -20.92 -17.84 7.99
CA GLY A 155 -21.43 -18.04 6.64
C GLY A 155 -20.37 -18.58 5.67
N LYS A 156 -20.58 -18.33 4.37
CA LYS A 156 -19.63 -18.75 3.33
C LYS A 156 -18.42 -17.82 3.29
N VAL A 157 -17.24 -18.39 3.37
CA VAL A 157 -15.98 -17.63 3.20
C VAL A 157 -15.92 -17.04 1.80
N GLY A 158 -15.55 -15.76 1.71
CA GLY A 158 -15.43 -15.05 0.45
C GLY A 158 -14.27 -15.60 -0.41
N PRO A 159 -14.50 -15.82 -1.71
CA PRO A 159 -13.47 -16.37 -2.59
C PRO A 159 -12.24 -15.43 -2.71
N TYR A 160 -12.44 -14.13 -2.61
CA TYR A 160 -11.36 -13.14 -2.69
C TYR A 160 -10.59 -12.99 -1.37
N TYR A 161 -11.20 -13.30 -0.21
CA TYR A 161 -10.43 -13.51 1.02
C TYR A 161 -9.44 -14.67 0.83
N THR A 162 -9.92 -15.83 0.38
CA THR A 162 -9.07 -16.99 0.13
C THR A 162 -7.98 -16.69 -0.89
N LYS A 163 -8.33 -16.00 -1.98
CA LYS A 163 -7.40 -15.59 -3.04
C LYS A 163 -6.34 -14.62 -2.52
N MET A 164 -6.72 -13.63 -1.70
CA MET A 164 -5.80 -12.70 -1.05
C MET A 164 -4.75 -13.44 -0.22
N ILE A 165 -5.20 -14.35 0.65
CA ILE A 165 -4.30 -15.15 1.50
C ILE A 165 -3.36 -15.99 0.64
N SER A 166 -3.89 -16.71 -0.35
CA SER A 166 -3.08 -17.54 -1.26
C SER A 166 -2.03 -16.71 -1.99
N GLN A 167 -2.39 -15.55 -2.55
CA GLN A 167 -1.45 -14.70 -3.28
C GLN A 167 -0.34 -14.13 -2.39
N VAL A 168 -0.63 -13.85 -1.12
CA VAL A 168 0.43 -13.44 -0.16
C VAL A 168 1.39 -14.60 0.10
N HIS A 169 0.89 -15.80 0.35
CA HIS A 169 1.75 -16.99 0.52
C HIS A 169 2.60 -17.26 -0.73
N ASP A 170 1.99 -17.20 -1.92
CA ASP A 170 2.69 -17.38 -3.18
C ASP A 170 3.80 -16.34 -3.39
N ALA A 171 3.52 -15.08 -3.05
CA ALA A 171 4.51 -14.01 -3.13
C ALA A 171 5.71 -14.27 -2.21
N LEU A 172 5.44 -14.65 -0.96
CA LEU A 172 6.48 -14.92 0.04
C LEU A 172 7.31 -16.17 -0.31
N ALA A 173 6.67 -17.19 -0.91
CA ALA A 173 7.36 -18.39 -1.38
C ALA A 173 8.18 -18.15 -2.67
N SER A 174 7.84 -17.13 -3.45
CA SER A 174 8.43 -16.83 -4.76
C SER A 174 9.46 -15.71 -4.75
N LEU A 175 9.90 -15.20 -3.58
CA LEU A 175 10.76 -14.02 -3.47
C LEU A 175 11.99 -14.09 -4.38
N LYS A 176 12.73 -15.20 -4.39
CA LYS A 176 13.94 -15.35 -5.23
C LYS A 176 13.63 -15.42 -6.72
N LYS A 177 12.47 -15.97 -7.07
CA LYS A 177 12.02 -16.09 -8.47
C LYS A 177 11.57 -14.73 -9.02
N ASP A 178 10.76 -14.02 -8.24
CA ASP A 178 10.13 -12.76 -8.67
C ASP A 178 11.10 -11.57 -8.53
N PHE A 179 12.06 -11.67 -7.59
CA PHE A 179 13.06 -10.64 -7.29
C PHE A 179 14.47 -11.26 -7.26
N PRO A 180 15.19 -11.30 -8.40
CA PRO A 180 16.51 -11.93 -8.49
C PRO A 180 17.57 -11.40 -7.53
N SER A 181 17.43 -10.13 -7.08
CA SER A 181 18.31 -9.51 -6.07
C SER A 181 18.04 -9.96 -4.62
N TYR A 182 16.97 -10.73 -4.36
CA TYR A 182 16.74 -11.33 -3.05
C TYR A 182 17.81 -12.39 -2.73
N GLU A 183 18.53 -12.19 -1.62
CA GLU A 183 19.69 -13.03 -1.22
C GLU A 183 19.35 -14.10 -0.17
N GLY A 184 18.07 -14.26 0.17
CA GLY A 184 17.65 -15.22 1.20
C GLY A 184 17.70 -14.66 2.63
N GLN A 185 17.76 -13.33 2.79
CA GLN A 185 17.82 -12.63 4.07
C GLN A 185 16.54 -12.76 4.93
N GLY A 186 15.51 -13.46 4.42
CA GLY A 186 14.22 -13.57 5.08
C GLY A 186 13.34 -12.33 4.90
N TYR A 187 12.19 -12.35 5.53
CA TYR A 187 11.24 -11.24 5.50
C TYR A 187 10.53 -11.07 6.85
N GLU A 188 9.94 -9.89 7.03
CA GLU A 188 9.09 -9.55 8.16
C GLU A 188 7.80 -8.91 7.60
N LEU A 189 6.64 -9.44 7.99
CA LEU A 189 5.36 -8.76 7.71
C LEU A 189 5.29 -7.51 8.58
N ALA A 190 5.36 -6.34 7.93
CA ALA A 190 5.45 -5.04 8.57
C ALA A 190 4.11 -4.30 8.63
N GLY A 191 3.13 -4.66 7.78
CA GLY A 191 1.82 -4.03 7.82
C GLY A 191 0.80 -4.58 6.82
N PHE A 192 -0.46 -4.28 7.12
CA PHE A 192 -1.61 -4.55 6.28
C PHE A 192 -2.35 -3.24 6.02
N VAL A 193 -2.68 -2.96 4.75
CA VAL A 193 -3.44 -1.78 4.34
C VAL A 193 -4.74 -2.23 3.71
N TRP A 194 -5.85 -1.67 4.16
CA TRP A 194 -7.19 -1.90 3.64
C TRP A 194 -7.75 -0.61 3.06
N TYR A 195 -7.91 -0.55 1.73
CA TYR A 195 -8.52 0.58 1.04
C TYR A 195 -9.65 0.08 0.14
N HIS A 196 -10.88 0.17 0.65
CA HIS A 196 -12.02 -0.56 0.13
C HIS A 196 -13.34 0.08 0.60
N GLY A 197 -14.48 -0.28 -0.04
CA GLY A 197 -15.81 0.07 0.49
C GLY A 197 -16.85 0.34 -0.59
N TRP A 198 -16.47 0.67 -1.82
CA TRP A 198 -17.42 1.07 -2.85
C TRP A 198 -18.54 0.04 -3.06
N ASN A 199 -18.20 -1.23 -3.22
CA ASN A 199 -19.19 -2.28 -3.50
C ASN A 199 -20.12 -2.60 -2.31
N ASP A 200 -19.66 -2.35 -1.09
CA ASP A 200 -20.55 -2.41 0.09
C ASP A 200 -21.43 -1.17 0.18
N GLY A 201 -20.92 0.01 -0.24
CA GLY A 201 -21.67 1.26 -0.29
C GLY A 201 -22.90 1.22 -1.22
N VAL A 202 -22.84 0.43 -2.30
CA VAL A 202 -23.98 0.27 -3.23
C VAL A 202 -25.03 -0.76 -2.74
N ASP A 203 -24.80 -1.44 -1.62
CA ASP A 203 -25.77 -2.31 -0.95
C ASP A 203 -26.01 -1.85 0.52
N PRO A 204 -26.72 -0.72 0.70
CA PRO A 204 -26.90 -0.12 2.01
C PRO A 204 -27.77 -0.97 2.96
N GLU A 205 -28.59 -1.86 2.43
CA GLU A 205 -29.49 -2.69 3.25
C GLU A 205 -28.79 -3.91 3.85
N LYS A 206 -27.83 -4.51 3.17
CA LYS A 206 -27.18 -5.77 3.59
C LYS A 206 -25.73 -5.58 3.97
N ALA A 207 -24.96 -4.89 3.14
CA ALA A 207 -23.51 -4.83 3.29
C ALA A 207 -23.08 -3.80 4.35
N ILE A 208 -23.61 -2.57 4.30
CA ILE A 208 -23.23 -1.51 5.23
C ILE A 208 -23.47 -1.90 6.70
N PRO A 209 -24.62 -2.48 7.10
CA PRO A 209 -24.87 -2.87 8.50
C PRO A 209 -23.88 -3.90 9.05
N GLN A 210 -23.22 -4.67 8.19
CA GLN A 210 -22.24 -5.69 8.59
C GLN A 210 -20.79 -5.26 8.39
N TYR A 211 -20.55 -4.11 7.74
CA TYR A 211 -19.22 -3.71 7.31
C TYR A 211 -18.24 -3.58 8.48
N GLU A 212 -18.62 -2.87 9.55
CA GLU A 212 -17.78 -2.70 10.74
C GLU A 212 -17.33 -4.06 11.30
N GLN A 213 -18.31 -4.95 11.55
CA GLN A 213 -18.01 -6.24 12.16
C GLN A 213 -17.21 -7.15 11.22
N ASN A 214 -17.52 -7.17 9.92
CA ASN A 214 -16.75 -7.93 8.93
C ASN A 214 -15.30 -7.43 8.82
N LEU A 215 -15.08 -6.11 8.92
CA LEU A 215 -13.74 -5.55 8.91
C LEU A 215 -12.93 -5.91 10.16
N VAL A 216 -13.57 -5.93 11.33
CA VAL A 216 -12.97 -6.43 12.58
C VAL A 216 -12.55 -7.89 12.41
N HIS A 217 -13.44 -8.73 11.89
CA HIS A 217 -13.15 -10.13 11.60
C HIS A 217 -12.01 -10.30 10.60
N LEU A 218 -11.99 -9.50 9.52
CA LEU A 218 -10.93 -9.53 8.52
C LEU A 218 -9.56 -9.27 9.16
N ILE A 219 -9.45 -8.26 10.00
CA ILE A 219 -8.20 -7.93 10.69
C ILE A 219 -7.73 -9.08 11.59
N HIS A 220 -8.65 -9.65 12.38
CA HIS A 220 -8.32 -10.79 13.24
C HIS A 220 -7.88 -12.02 12.45
N ASP A 221 -8.60 -12.34 11.36
CA ASP A 221 -8.30 -13.51 10.54
C ASP A 221 -6.99 -13.37 9.77
N VAL A 222 -6.67 -12.17 9.23
CA VAL A 222 -5.37 -11.85 8.62
C VAL A 222 -4.23 -12.00 9.64
N ARG A 223 -4.38 -11.46 10.85
CA ARG A 223 -3.40 -11.59 11.93
C ARG A 223 -3.18 -13.04 12.35
N LYS A 224 -4.25 -13.81 12.43
CA LYS A 224 -4.21 -15.25 12.76
C LYS A 224 -3.51 -16.05 11.67
N GLU A 225 -3.88 -15.82 10.39
CA GLU A 225 -3.30 -16.53 9.25
C GLU A 225 -1.80 -16.37 9.18
N PHE A 226 -1.33 -15.13 9.29
CA PHE A 226 0.10 -14.81 9.22
C PHE A 226 0.82 -14.90 10.57
N LYS A 227 0.17 -15.40 11.62
CA LYS A 227 0.73 -15.57 12.98
C LYS A 227 1.37 -14.27 13.50
N SER A 228 0.78 -13.13 13.15
CA SER A 228 1.25 -11.81 13.55
C SER A 228 0.14 -11.04 14.30
N PRO A 229 -0.09 -11.34 15.60
CA PRO A 229 -1.23 -10.82 16.36
C PRO A 229 -1.22 -9.30 16.54
N GLN A 230 -0.05 -8.67 16.39
CA GLN A 230 0.13 -7.22 16.49
C GLN A 230 0.43 -6.57 15.14
N LEU A 231 0.17 -7.26 14.01
CA LEU A 231 0.42 -6.69 12.68
C LEU A 231 -0.24 -5.31 12.57
N PRO A 232 0.53 -4.26 12.26
CA PRO A 232 -0.01 -2.92 12.05
C PRO A 232 -1.01 -2.90 10.89
N VAL A 233 -2.14 -2.21 11.09
CA VAL A 233 -3.18 -2.11 10.06
C VAL A 233 -3.56 -0.66 9.83
N VAL A 234 -3.57 -0.24 8.57
CA VAL A 234 -4.12 1.05 8.15
C VAL A 234 -5.41 0.81 7.38
N ILE A 235 -6.48 1.42 7.85
CA ILE A 235 -7.77 1.47 7.15
C ILE A 235 -7.86 2.83 6.47
N GLY A 236 -7.81 2.83 5.13
CA GLY A 236 -8.13 4.01 4.33
C GLY A 236 -9.63 4.20 4.24
N GLU A 237 -10.08 5.41 4.56
CA GLU A 237 -11.47 5.79 4.34
C GLU A 237 -11.87 5.61 2.87
N LEU A 238 -13.08 5.22 2.60
CA LEU A 238 -13.63 5.30 1.25
C LEU A 238 -13.68 6.78 0.79
N THR A 239 -12.84 7.13 -0.19
CA THR A 239 -12.66 8.51 -0.64
C THR A 239 -13.91 9.06 -1.32
N GLY A 240 -14.31 8.45 -2.44
CA GLY A 240 -15.50 8.84 -3.19
C GLY A 240 -16.83 8.35 -2.58
N PRO A 241 -17.94 8.62 -3.27
CA PRO A 241 -18.03 9.33 -4.56
C PRO A 241 -17.90 10.85 -4.44
N TRP A 242 -18.13 11.46 -3.27
CA TRP A 242 -18.09 12.92 -3.06
C TRP A 242 -17.62 13.23 -1.64
N VAL A 243 -17.14 14.45 -1.43
CA VAL A 243 -16.82 14.96 -0.08
C VAL A 243 -18.07 14.87 0.82
N GLU A 244 -19.17 15.46 0.37
CA GLU A 244 -20.48 15.35 1.02
C GLU A 244 -21.27 14.17 0.45
N ALA A 245 -20.80 12.95 0.79
CA ALA A 245 -21.45 11.74 0.34
C ALA A 245 -22.87 11.58 0.91
N PRO A 246 -23.77 10.84 0.23
CA PRO A 246 -25.09 10.47 0.77
C PRO A 246 -24.98 9.77 2.14
N PRO A 247 -26.05 9.80 2.97
CA PRO A 247 -26.00 9.29 4.34
C PRO A 247 -25.49 7.85 4.47
N GLU A 248 -25.86 6.97 3.55
CA GLU A 248 -25.42 5.56 3.53
C GLU A 248 -23.90 5.43 3.33
N TRP A 249 -23.31 6.29 2.50
CA TRP A 249 -21.86 6.32 2.29
C TRP A 249 -21.12 6.93 3.49
N GLN A 250 -21.74 7.92 4.14
CA GLN A 250 -21.21 8.46 5.40
C GLN A 250 -21.25 7.41 6.51
N GLU A 251 -22.31 6.58 6.58
CA GLU A 251 -22.39 5.46 7.52
C GLU A 251 -21.31 4.41 7.26
N LEU A 252 -21.02 4.10 5.99
CA LEU A 252 -19.91 3.21 5.64
C LEU A 252 -18.56 3.76 6.14
N ARG A 253 -18.28 5.05 5.90
CA ARG A 253 -17.06 5.72 6.42
C ARG A 253 -17.02 5.68 7.95
N ALA A 254 -18.15 5.89 8.60
CA ALA A 254 -18.27 5.79 10.05
C ALA A 254 -18.01 4.36 10.55
N ALA A 255 -18.51 3.33 9.84
CA ALA A 255 -18.25 1.92 10.15
C ALA A 255 -16.74 1.58 10.04
N GLN A 256 -16.05 2.09 9.02
CA GLN A 256 -14.59 1.96 8.89
C GLN A 256 -13.85 2.58 10.08
N ARG A 257 -14.25 3.78 10.49
CA ARG A 257 -13.68 4.48 11.64
C ARG A 257 -13.93 3.72 12.95
N ARG A 258 -15.16 3.26 13.20
CA ARG A 258 -15.52 2.48 14.40
C ARG A 258 -14.75 1.18 14.49
N ALA A 259 -14.55 0.48 13.35
CA ALA A 259 -13.71 -0.73 13.31
C ALA A 259 -12.29 -0.46 13.82
N ALA A 260 -11.66 0.65 13.38
CA ALA A 260 -10.32 1.01 13.83
C ALA A 260 -10.27 1.43 15.33
N GLN A 261 -11.38 1.92 15.88
CA GLN A 261 -11.46 2.42 17.25
C GLN A 261 -11.78 1.33 18.30
N ARG A 262 -11.85 0.06 17.86
CA ARG A 262 -12.08 -1.05 18.81
C ARG A 262 -10.96 -1.10 19.84
N PRO A 263 -11.27 -1.31 21.13
CA PRO A 263 -10.26 -1.34 22.22
C PRO A 263 -9.12 -2.33 21.97
N GLU A 264 -9.41 -3.48 21.38
CA GLU A 264 -8.45 -4.54 21.05
C GLU A 264 -7.45 -4.14 19.94
N PHE A 265 -7.76 -3.07 19.19
CA PHE A 265 -6.93 -2.54 18.10
C PHE A 265 -6.11 -1.33 18.49
N LYS A 266 -6.21 -0.93 19.76
CA LYS A 266 -5.44 0.21 20.25
C LYS A 266 -3.96 0.08 19.92
N ASP A 267 -3.38 1.17 19.41
CA ASP A 267 -1.97 1.30 19.04
C ASP A 267 -1.51 0.36 17.88
N THR A 268 -2.41 -0.42 17.28
CA THR A 268 -2.10 -1.38 16.20
C THR A 268 -2.95 -1.20 14.95
N VAL A 269 -4.05 -0.45 15.02
CA VAL A 269 -4.89 -0.11 13.87
C VAL A 269 -5.13 1.39 13.84
N VAL A 270 -5.03 1.99 12.67
CA VAL A 270 -5.34 3.40 12.44
C VAL A 270 -6.30 3.55 11.25
N PHE A 271 -7.27 4.43 11.43
CA PHE A 271 -8.11 4.93 10.34
C PHE A 271 -7.52 6.24 9.83
N VAL A 272 -7.46 6.42 8.52
CA VAL A 272 -7.01 7.65 7.88
C VAL A 272 -8.08 8.19 6.96
N GLU A 273 -8.38 9.48 7.10
CA GLU A 273 -9.38 10.19 6.31
C GLU A 273 -8.83 10.52 4.93
N THR A 274 -9.67 10.36 3.90
CA THR A 274 -9.30 10.60 2.50
C THR A 274 -10.40 11.31 1.70
N HIS A 275 -11.59 11.53 2.26
CA HIS A 275 -12.72 12.12 1.52
C HIS A 275 -12.44 13.53 0.97
N ASP A 276 -11.59 14.32 1.62
CA ASP A 276 -11.18 15.64 1.15
C ASP A 276 -10.27 15.60 -0.09
N PHE A 277 -9.84 14.40 -0.50
CA PHE A 277 -8.97 14.24 -1.68
C PHE A 277 -9.74 14.12 -2.99
N VAL A 278 -11.06 14.01 -2.95
CA VAL A 278 -11.89 14.06 -4.15
C VAL A 278 -11.63 15.34 -4.94
N ARG A 279 -11.51 15.20 -6.25
CA ARG A 279 -11.38 16.33 -7.18
C ARG A 279 -12.61 16.41 -8.07
N ALA A 280 -12.87 17.61 -8.60
CA ALA A 280 -14.01 17.81 -9.48
C ALA A 280 -13.86 17.02 -10.80
N PRO A 281 -14.97 16.49 -11.36
CA PRO A 281 -14.93 15.78 -12.63
C PRO A 281 -14.28 16.58 -13.76
N GLU A 282 -14.59 17.87 -13.85
CA GLU A 282 -14.08 18.80 -14.87
C GLU A 282 -12.57 19.06 -14.77
N ASP A 283 -11.97 18.79 -13.62
CA ASP A 283 -10.53 18.91 -13.33
C ASP A 283 -9.80 17.57 -13.35
N SER A 284 -10.47 16.53 -13.85
CA SER A 284 -9.97 15.16 -13.82
C SER A 284 -9.97 14.51 -15.19
N PRO A 285 -9.10 13.51 -15.45
CA PRO A 285 -8.95 12.94 -16.79
C PRO A 285 -10.17 12.12 -17.25
N ASN A 286 -10.92 11.51 -16.33
CA ASN A 286 -12.07 10.64 -16.64
C ASN A 286 -13.36 11.15 -15.98
N PRO A 287 -13.97 12.26 -16.44
CA PRO A 287 -15.06 12.96 -15.76
C PRO A 287 -16.31 12.11 -15.48
N THR A 288 -16.51 11.01 -16.19
CA THR A 288 -17.68 10.12 -16.04
C THR A 288 -17.44 8.94 -15.08
N HIS A 289 -16.21 8.77 -14.58
CA HIS A 289 -15.81 7.62 -13.77
C HIS A 289 -15.67 7.97 -12.28
N GLY A 290 -16.75 8.50 -11.68
CA GLY A 290 -16.74 8.91 -10.27
C GLY A 290 -16.38 7.80 -9.28
N HIS A 291 -16.74 6.55 -9.58
CA HIS A 291 -16.38 5.38 -8.78
C HIS A 291 -14.88 5.05 -8.79
N HIS A 292 -14.11 5.66 -9.68
CA HIS A 292 -12.65 5.56 -9.76
C HIS A 292 -11.98 6.92 -9.55
N GLU A 293 -12.56 7.78 -8.70
CA GLU A 293 -12.04 9.11 -8.37
C GLU A 293 -11.70 9.93 -9.63
N PHE A 294 -12.47 9.70 -10.71
CA PHE A 294 -12.29 10.31 -12.03
C PHE A 294 -10.89 10.09 -12.64
N GLY A 295 -10.13 9.10 -12.18
CA GLY A 295 -8.74 8.86 -12.59
C GLY A 295 -7.75 9.95 -12.15
N ASN A 296 -8.13 10.80 -11.19
CA ASN A 296 -7.35 11.96 -10.78
C ASN A 296 -6.06 11.55 -10.05
N ALA A 297 -4.91 11.94 -10.60
CA ALA A 297 -3.60 11.56 -10.08
C ALA A 297 -3.32 12.12 -8.69
N GLU A 298 -3.78 13.34 -8.38
CA GLU A 298 -3.58 13.95 -7.06
C GLU A 298 -4.34 13.17 -5.98
N THR A 299 -5.57 12.74 -6.26
CA THR A 299 -6.37 11.93 -5.33
C THR A 299 -5.64 10.65 -4.96
N TYR A 300 -5.21 9.85 -5.93
CA TYR A 300 -4.51 8.59 -5.66
C TYR A 300 -3.16 8.78 -4.97
N PHE A 301 -2.43 9.84 -5.34
CA PHE A 301 -1.19 10.21 -4.67
C PHE A 301 -1.43 10.53 -3.19
N LEU A 302 -2.40 11.40 -2.88
CA LEU A 302 -2.71 11.81 -1.51
C LEU A 302 -3.25 10.64 -0.67
N VAL A 303 -4.02 9.74 -1.27
CA VAL A 303 -4.44 8.49 -0.62
C VAL A 303 -3.22 7.66 -0.24
N GLY A 304 -2.31 7.39 -1.19
CA GLY A 304 -1.08 6.64 -0.94
C GLY A 304 -0.19 7.27 0.13
N ASP A 305 -0.03 8.59 0.08
CA ASP A 305 0.74 9.37 1.06
C ASP A 305 0.14 9.25 2.47
N THR A 306 -1.18 9.39 2.58
CA THR A 306 -1.88 9.33 3.86
C THR A 306 -1.88 7.92 4.45
N LEU A 307 -2.06 6.88 3.62
CA LEU A 307 -1.90 5.48 4.02
C LEU A 307 -0.48 5.21 4.52
N GLY A 308 0.54 5.69 3.80
CA GLY A 308 1.95 5.56 4.19
C GLY A 308 2.26 6.27 5.50
N LYS A 309 1.81 7.49 5.68
CA LYS A 309 1.97 8.25 6.93
C LYS A 309 1.22 7.60 8.09
N GLY A 310 0.05 7.00 7.84
CA GLY A 310 -0.69 6.20 8.82
C GLY A 310 0.10 4.99 9.28
N MET A 311 0.69 4.26 8.32
CA MET A 311 1.53 3.10 8.62
C MET A 311 2.78 3.49 9.40
N LYS A 312 3.47 4.54 8.97
CA LYS A 312 4.66 5.06 9.68
C LYS A 312 4.37 5.37 11.15
N ARG A 313 3.24 6.01 11.46
CA ARG A 313 2.83 6.29 12.86
C ARG A 313 2.67 5.03 13.71
N LEU A 314 2.20 3.92 13.14
CA LEU A 314 2.05 2.65 13.84
C LEU A 314 3.40 1.93 14.04
N LEU A 315 4.36 2.16 13.15
CA LEU A 315 5.69 1.55 13.19
C LEU A 315 6.66 2.31 14.10
N GLU A 316 6.43 3.60 14.32
CA GLU A 316 7.23 4.41 15.22
C GLU A 316 6.86 4.11 16.69
N PRO A 317 7.84 3.97 17.59
CA PRO A 317 7.55 3.79 19.00
C PRO A 317 6.78 5.01 19.55
N PRO A 318 5.80 4.81 20.46
CA PRO A 318 5.06 5.91 21.05
C PRO A 318 6.02 6.93 21.66
N SER A 319 5.83 8.21 21.28
CA SER A 319 6.72 9.29 21.74
C SER A 319 6.76 9.38 23.27
N PRO A 320 7.91 9.70 23.88
CA PRO A 320 8.04 9.78 25.35
C PRO A 320 7.04 10.73 26.03
N SER A 321 6.47 11.68 25.28
CA SER A 321 5.47 12.64 25.79
C SER A 321 4.10 11.99 26.08
N SER A 322 3.74 10.88 25.43
CA SER A 322 2.48 10.19 25.66
C SER A 322 2.49 9.33 26.94
N ARG A 323 3.65 9.07 27.54
CA ARG A 323 3.79 8.31 28.80
C ARG A 323 3.61 9.14 30.07
N LYS A 324 3.49 10.48 29.97
CA LYS A 324 3.34 11.37 31.14
C LYS A 324 1.92 11.78 31.48
N ALA A 325 0.92 11.28 30.77
CA ALA A 325 -0.50 11.55 31.03
C ALA A 325 -1.24 10.26 31.45
N LYS A 326 -0.79 9.65 32.54
CA LYS A 326 -1.54 8.64 33.29
C LYS A 326 -1.36 8.88 34.79
#